data_7865d42e03a4f49d75e2628dfe0c3aa7
#
_entry.id   7865d42e03a4f49d75e2628dfe0c3aa7
#
_cell.length_a   1.000
_cell.length_b   1.000
_cell.length_c   1.000
_cell.angle_alpha   90.00
_cell.angle_beta   90.00
_cell.angle_gamma   90.00
#
_symmetry.space_group_name_H-M   'P 1'
#
loop_
_entity.id
_entity.type
_entity.pdbx_description
1 polymer ?
#
loop_
_entity_poly.entity_id
_entity_poly.type
_entity_poly.pdbx_seq_one_letter_code
_entity_poly.pdbx_strand_id
1 'polypeptide(L)'
;FLSRTPAFDHDLGFLIFCSYGNGYRLTQNPAYKQVILDTADTLATLFKPQVGTMLSWPRNVELFGGHNTIMDNMINLEMLFWAAKNGGNPYLADIAISHADKTMKYHFRPDYTSYHVAVYDTLTGDFIKGVTHQGYADNSMWARGQAWAVYGYTVVYRETKDCRYLDFVQKVTDVYLKNLPE
;
A
#
# COMPACT_ATOMS: atom_id res chain seq x y z
N PHE A 1 6.51 0.79 -22.25
CA PHE A 1 6.84 0.48 -20.85
C PHE A 1 5.63 0.05 -20.02
N LEU A 2 4.41 0.22 -20.54
CA LEU A 2 3.16 0.00 -19.82
C LEU A 2 2.23 -0.97 -20.57
N SER A 3 2.81 -2.02 -21.17
CA SER A 3 2.01 -3.16 -21.57
C SER A 3 1.45 -3.82 -20.30
N ARG A 4 0.27 -4.40 -20.37
CA ARG A 4 -0.39 -5.16 -19.29
C ARG A 4 0.41 -6.39 -18.85
N THR A 5 1.72 -6.23 -18.73
CA THR A 5 2.66 -7.20 -18.18
C THR A 5 2.45 -7.23 -16.67
N PRO A 6 2.44 -8.38 -16.02
CA PRO A 6 2.36 -8.45 -14.56
C PRO A 6 3.45 -7.57 -13.92
N ALA A 7 3.08 -6.80 -12.91
CA ALA A 7 4.03 -5.97 -12.19
C ALA A 7 5.10 -6.83 -11.52
N PHE A 8 6.35 -6.41 -11.61
CA PHE A 8 7.50 -7.09 -10.95
C PHE A 8 7.73 -6.61 -9.52
N ASP A 9 7.17 -5.45 -9.18
CA ASP A 9 7.38 -4.77 -7.91
C ASP A 9 6.21 -3.84 -7.61
N HIS A 10 5.97 -3.58 -6.35
CA HIS A 10 4.91 -2.67 -5.90
C HIS A 10 5.23 -1.19 -6.11
N ASP A 11 6.49 -0.81 -6.32
CA ASP A 11 6.92 0.60 -6.41
C ASP A 11 6.33 1.37 -7.60
N LEU A 12 5.64 0.70 -8.51
CA LEU A 12 5.01 1.32 -9.67
C LEU A 12 4.11 2.52 -9.32
N GLY A 13 3.27 2.38 -8.27
CA GLY A 13 2.39 3.44 -7.85
C GLY A 13 3.16 4.67 -7.38
N PHE A 14 4.16 4.46 -6.55
CA PHE A 14 5.03 5.52 -6.05
C PHE A 14 5.79 6.22 -7.18
N LEU A 15 6.43 5.46 -8.06
CA LEU A 15 7.21 6.01 -9.16
C LEU A 15 6.37 6.86 -10.12
N ILE A 16 5.23 6.34 -10.53
CA ILE A 16 4.40 6.97 -11.56
C ILE A 16 3.51 8.07 -10.99
N PHE A 17 2.92 7.87 -9.82
CA PHE A 17 2.02 8.87 -9.28
C PHE A 17 2.75 10.11 -8.76
N CYS A 18 3.95 9.96 -8.20
CA CYS A 18 4.79 11.10 -7.81
C CYS A 18 5.32 11.89 -9.01
N SER A 19 5.48 11.28 -10.17
CA SER A 19 5.95 11.95 -11.41
C SER A 19 4.80 12.35 -12.31
N TYR A 20 4.18 11.40 -13.00
CA TYR A 20 3.08 11.67 -13.95
C TYR A 20 1.81 12.20 -13.27
N GLY A 21 1.54 11.80 -12.02
CA GLY A 21 0.43 12.34 -11.24
C GLY A 21 0.58 13.84 -10.99
N ASN A 22 1.75 14.28 -10.55
CA ASN A 22 2.04 15.72 -10.42
C ASN A 22 2.10 16.42 -11.78
N GLY A 23 2.68 15.78 -12.79
CA GLY A 23 2.68 16.30 -14.16
C GLY A 23 1.27 16.54 -14.68
N TYR A 24 0.36 15.57 -14.50
CA TYR A 24 -1.04 15.73 -14.89
C TYR A 24 -1.74 16.84 -14.10
N ARG A 25 -1.56 16.90 -12.78
CA ARG A 25 -2.16 17.93 -11.92
C ARG A 25 -1.79 19.35 -12.38
N LEU A 26 -0.55 19.55 -12.83
CA LEU A 26 -0.03 20.86 -13.23
C LEU A 26 -0.36 21.20 -14.69
N THR A 27 -0.41 20.23 -15.60
CA THR A 27 -0.49 20.47 -17.05
C THR A 27 -1.81 20.05 -17.68
N GLN A 28 -2.58 19.19 -17.02
CA GLN A 28 -3.77 18.52 -17.55
C GLN A 28 -3.49 17.75 -18.87
N ASN A 29 -2.24 17.35 -19.10
CA ASN A 29 -1.86 16.61 -20.29
C ASN A 29 -2.50 15.20 -20.29
N PRO A 30 -3.37 14.89 -21.27
CA PRO A 30 -4.08 13.62 -21.31
C PRO A 30 -3.15 12.39 -21.44
N ALA A 31 -1.95 12.56 -22.03
CA ALA A 31 -0.97 11.48 -22.10
C ALA A 31 -0.48 11.06 -20.70
N TYR A 32 -0.33 12.01 -19.78
CA TYR A 32 0.05 11.69 -18.40
C TYR A 32 -1.06 10.96 -17.66
N LYS A 33 -2.32 11.37 -17.89
CA LYS A 33 -3.49 10.66 -17.37
C LYS A 33 -3.50 9.19 -17.82
N GLN A 34 -3.27 8.95 -19.11
CA GLN A 34 -3.28 7.57 -19.65
C GLN A 34 -2.18 6.71 -19.01
N VAL A 35 -0.98 7.25 -18.84
CA VAL A 35 0.12 6.56 -18.15
C VAL A 35 -0.28 6.14 -16.74
N ILE A 36 -0.96 7.01 -15.98
CA ILE A 36 -1.41 6.71 -14.62
C ILE A 36 -2.45 5.58 -14.63
N LEU A 37 -3.43 5.64 -15.54
CA LEU A 37 -4.49 4.61 -15.65
C LEU A 37 -3.90 3.24 -16.00
N ASP A 38 -3.01 3.18 -17.00
CA ASP A 38 -2.34 1.94 -17.41
C ASP A 38 -1.48 1.37 -16.27
N THR A 39 -0.83 2.25 -15.51
CA THR A 39 -0.02 1.82 -14.35
C THR A 39 -0.89 1.30 -13.21
N ALA A 40 -2.04 1.91 -12.95
CA ALA A 40 -2.97 1.43 -11.93
C ALA A 40 -3.48 0.02 -12.26
N ASP A 41 -3.84 -0.25 -13.52
CA ASP A 41 -4.23 -1.58 -13.98
C ASP A 41 -3.07 -2.58 -13.86
N THR A 42 -1.84 -2.16 -14.17
CA THR A 42 -0.64 -2.99 -14.02
C THR A 42 -0.38 -3.31 -12.56
N LEU A 43 -0.44 -2.33 -11.66
CA LEU A 43 -0.27 -2.51 -10.22
C LEU A 43 -1.32 -3.47 -9.65
N ALA A 44 -2.57 -3.37 -10.12
CA ALA A 44 -3.67 -4.24 -9.70
C ALA A 44 -3.41 -5.72 -9.99
N THR A 45 -2.51 -6.07 -10.93
CA THR A 45 -2.11 -7.47 -11.19
C THR A 45 -1.42 -8.13 -9.99
N LEU A 46 -0.87 -7.33 -9.08
CA LEU A 46 -0.28 -7.82 -7.81
C LEU A 46 -1.33 -8.17 -6.76
N PHE A 47 -2.56 -7.72 -6.92
CA PHE A 47 -3.62 -8.01 -5.95
C PHE A 47 -4.01 -9.49 -6.00
N LYS A 48 -4.07 -10.10 -4.82
CA LYS A 48 -4.52 -11.48 -4.65
C LYS A 48 -5.80 -11.48 -3.82
N PRO A 49 -6.97 -11.68 -4.46
CA PRO A 49 -8.27 -11.64 -3.77
C PRO A 49 -8.34 -12.58 -2.56
N GLN A 50 -7.71 -13.75 -2.65
CA GLN A 50 -7.65 -14.73 -1.55
C GLN A 50 -6.96 -14.17 -0.31
N VAL A 51 -5.91 -13.38 -0.50
CA VAL A 51 -5.16 -12.74 0.60
C VAL A 51 -5.80 -11.42 0.99
N GLY A 52 -6.34 -10.68 0.03
CA GLY A 52 -6.92 -9.35 0.21
C GLY A 52 -5.90 -8.22 0.15
N THR A 53 -4.65 -8.50 -0.29
CA THR A 53 -3.59 -7.49 -0.42
C THR A 53 -2.84 -7.61 -1.75
N MET A 54 -2.12 -6.55 -2.12
CA MET A 54 -1.14 -6.57 -3.20
C MET A 54 0.15 -7.24 -2.73
N LEU A 55 0.66 -8.15 -3.55
CA LEU A 55 1.98 -8.78 -3.36
C LEU A 55 3.07 -7.73 -3.61
N SER A 56 3.95 -7.50 -2.63
CA SER A 56 4.98 -6.48 -2.76
C SER A 56 6.11 -6.92 -3.68
N TRP A 57 6.66 -8.09 -3.43
CA TRP A 57 7.81 -8.62 -4.15
C TRP A 57 7.55 -10.04 -4.65
N PRO A 58 7.06 -10.22 -5.89
CA PRO A 58 6.85 -11.55 -6.47
C PRO A 58 8.09 -12.44 -6.40
N ARG A 59 9.29 -11.86 -6.60
CA ARG A 59 10.58 -12.56 -6.55
C ARG A 59 10.96 -13.07 -5.16
N ASN A 60 10.33 -12.57 -4.10
CA ASN A 60 10.70 -12.89 -2.73
C ASN A 60 9.65 -13.78 -2.00
N VAL A 61 8.71 -14.37 -2.74
CA VAL A 61 7.69 -15.26 -2.15
C VAL A 61 8.33 -16.44 -1.43
N GLU A 62 9.33 -17.06 -2.04
CA GLU A 62 10.07 -18.17 -1.42
C GLU A 62 10.90 -17.70 -0.21
N LEU A 63 11.57 -16.55 -0.32
CA LEU A 63 12.39 -15.98 0.74
C LEU A 63 11.58 -15.73 2.03
N PHE A 64 10.36 -15.18 1.89
CA PHE A 64 9.50 -14.91 3.04
C PHE A 64 8.65 -16.12 3.46
N GLY A 65 8.51 -17.10 2.58
CA GLY A 65 7.69 -18.30 2.83
C GLY A 65 6.20 -18.04 2.61
N GLY A 66 5.83 -17.08 1.73
CA GLY A 66 4.45 -16.78 1.42
C GLY A 66 4.24 -15.44 0.71
N HIS A 67 2.98 -15.05 0.56
CA HIS A 67 2.59 -13.76 0.00
C HIS A 67 3.06 -12.64 0.94
N ASN A 68 4.03 -11.87 0.48
CA ASN A 68 4.62 -10.78 1.25
C ASN A 68 3.96 -9.45 0.90
N THR A 69 3.57 -8.71 1.93
CA THR A 69 3.03 -7.36 1.79
C THR A 69 3.83 -6.43 2.70
N ILE A 70 4.35 -5.34 2.18
CA ILE A 70 5.09 -4.36 2.98
C ILE A 70 4.25 -3.11 3.21
N MET A 71 4.59 -2.36 4.27
CA MET A 71 3.87 -1.14 4.64
C MET A 71 3.93 -0.08 3.54
N ASP A 72 4.97 -0.07 2.74
CA ASP A 72 5.15 0.85 1.60
C ASP A 72 4.02 0.75 0.57
N ASN A 73 3.35 -0.40 0.44
CA ASN A 73 2.18 -0.53 -0.42
C ASN A 73 1.05 0.47 -0.11
N MET A 74 1.01 1.00 1.11
CA MET A 74 0.01 2.00 1.49
C MET A 74 0.13 3.30 0.67
N ILE A 75 1.33 3.64 0.17
CA ILE A 75 1.51 4.82 -0.68
C ILE A 75 0.90 4.66 -2.08
N ASN A 76 0.75 3.42 -2.55
CA ASN A 76 0.21 3.13 -3.87
C ASN A 76 -1.32 3.28 -3.93
N LEU A 77 -2.01 3.27 -2.78
CA LEU A 77 -3.46 3.31 -2.72
C LEU A 77 -4.03 4.62 -3.29
N GLU A 78 -3.29 5.73 -3.15
CA GLU A 78 -3.70 7.01 -3.70
C GLU A 78 -3.88 6.93 -5.22
N MET A 79 -2.95 6.31 -5.94
CA MET A 79 -3.06 6.11 -7.39
C MET A 79 -4.27 5.25 -7.75
N LEU A 80 -4.55 4.18 -7.00
CA LEU A 80 -5.71 3.32 -7.26
C LEU A 80 -7.04 4.07 -7.08
N PHE A 81 -7.18 4.82 -5.99
CA PHE A 81 -8.36 5.66 -5.77
C PHE A 81 -8.51 6.74 -6.84
N TRP A 82 -7.40 7.39 -7.19
CA TRP A 82 -7.41 8.41 -8.24
C TRP A 82 -7.84 7.82 -9.59
N ALA A 83 -7.26 6.69 -9.99
CA ALA A 83 -7.58 6.03 -11.24
C ALA A 83 -9.06 5.63 -11.31
N ALA A 84 -9.61 5.03 -10.24
CA ALA A 84 -11.02 4.67 -10.16
C ALA A 84 -11.97 5.86 -10.38
N LYS A 85 -11.58 7.06 -9.92
CA LYS A 85 -12.38 8.30 -10.06
C LYS A 85 -12.16 9.01 -11.39
N ASN A 86 -11.10 8.70 -12.11
CA ASN A 86 -10.68 9.45 -13.30
C ASN A 86 -10.79 8.64 -14.61
N GLY A 87 -11.65 7.63 -14.64
CA GLY A 87 -11.95 6.86 -15.85
C GLY A 87 -11.23 5.51 -15.97
N GLY A 88 -10.52 5.10 -14.91
CA GLY A 88 -10.03 3.74 -14.75
C GLY A 88 -11.13 2.77 -14.27
N ASN A 89 -10.75 1.52 -14.03
CA ASN A 89 -11.67 0.51 -13.53
C ASN A 89 -12.13 0.87 -12.10
N PRO A 90 -13.43 1.01 -11.81
CA PRO A 90 -13.93 1.30 -10.47
C PRO A 90 -13.47 0.29 -9.40
N TYR A 91 -13.24 -0.97 -9.77
CA TYR A 91 -12.74 -2.03 -8.89
C TYR A 91 -11.37 -1.72 -8.25
N LEU A 92 -10.60 -0.79 -8.81
CA LEU A 92 -9.33 -0.33 -8.20
C LEU A 92 -9.54 0.27 -6.80
N ALA A 93 -10.68 0.93 -6.56
CA ALA A 93 -11.01 1.43 -5.23
C ALA A 93 -11.29 0.29 -4.24
N ASP A 94 -11.95 -0.79 -4.67
CA ASP A 94 -12.21 -1.96 -3.83
C ASP A 94 -10.90 -2.68 -3.48
N ILE A 95 -9.96 -2.78 -4.42
CA ILE A 95 -8.61 -3.28 -4.17
C ILE A 95 -7.90 -2.45 -3.10
N ALA A 96 -7.97 -1.13 -3.19
CA ALA A 96 -7.34 -0.22 -2.22
C ALA A 96 -7.95 -0.38 -0.82
N ILE A 97 -9.27 -0.47 -0.72
CA ILE A 97 -10.00 -0.67 0.54
C ILE A 97 -9.65 -2.04 1.15
N SER A 98 -9.71 -3.11 0.36
CA SER A 98 -9.36 -4.46 0.80
C SER A 98 -7.93 -4.52 1.35
N HIS A 99 -6.98 -3.90 0.62
CA HIS A 99 -5.59 -3.82 1.05
C HIS A 99 -5.46 -3.07 2.38
N ALA A 100 -6.12 -1.91 2.53
CA ALA A 100 -6.07 -1.11 3.75
C ALA A 100 -6.66 -1.86 4.95
N ASP A 101 -7.82 -2.51 4.79
CA ASP A 101 -8.48 -3.27 5.87
C ASP A 101 -7.61 -4.45 6.34
N LYS A 102 -7.02 -5.19 5.41
CA LYS A 102 -6.15 -6.32 5.75
C LYS A 102 -4.86 -5.84 6.43
N THR A 103 -4.27 -4.75 5.94
CA THR A 103 -3.09 -4.12 6.52
C THR A 103 -3.38 -3.59 7.93
N MET A 104 -4.50 -2.92 8.14
CA MET A 104 -4.93 -2.44 9.46
C MET A 104 -5.00 -3.57 10.49
N LYS A 105 -5.47 -4.73 10.07
CA LYS A 105 -5.67 -5.89 10.95
C LYS A 105 -4.38 -6.62 11.33
N TYR A 106 -3.40 -6.70 10.43
CA TYR A 106 -2.29 -7.63 10.58
C TYR A 106 -0.88 -7.00 10.55
N HIS A 107 -0.75 -5.77 10.03
CA HIS A 107 0.56 -5.10 9.97
C HIS A 107 0.93 -4.36 11.26
N PHE A 108 0.04 -4.29 12.22
CA PHE A 108 0.25 -3.53 13.44
C PHE A 108 0.23 -4.44 14.67
N ARG A 109 1.08 -4.09 15.63
CA ARG A 109 1.06 -4.65 16.96
C ARG A 109 -0.02 -3.97 17.80
N PRO A 110 -0.37 -4.52 18.98
CA PRO A 110 -1.37 -3.89 19.88
C PRO A 110 -1.05 -2.47 20.30
N ASP A 111 0.24 -2.07 20.26
CA ASP A 111 0.71 -0.73 20.55
C ASP A 111 0.74 0.22 19.35
N TYR A 112 0.18 -0.17 18.23
CA TYR A 112 0.16 0.56 16.94
C TYR A 112 1.52 0.77 16.28
N THR A 113 2.57 0.10 16.73
CA THR A 113 3.81 0.00 15.94
C THR A 113 3.63 -1.01 14.80
N SER A 114 4.17 -0.68 13.63
CA SER A 114 4.01 -1.53 12.45
C SER A 114 5.15 -2.53 12.28
N TYR A 115 4.82 -3.71 11.72
CA TYR A 115 5.79 -4.55 11.03
C TYR A 115 6.17 -3.92 9.70
N HIS A 116 7.39 -4.17 9.23
CA HIS A 116 7.74 -3.82 7.85
C HIS A 116 7.01 -4.72 6.85
N VAL A 117 7.11 -6.05 7.05
CA VAL A 117 6.55 -7.07 6.16
C VAL A 117 5.54 -7.91 6.93
N ALA A 118 4.34 -8.05 6.40
CA ALA A 118 3.38 -9.07 6.78
C ALA A 118 3.39 -10.20 5.75
N VAL A 119 3.46 -11.43 6.21
CA VAL A 119 3.48 -12.62 5.36
C VAL A 119 2.19 -13.40 5.55
N TYR A 120 1.58 -13.79 4.43
CA TYR A 120 0.32 -14.51 4.40
C TYR A 120 0.45 -15.82 3.64
N ASP A 121 -0.35 -16.81 4.02
CA ASP A 121 -0.53 -18.02 3.21
C ASP A 121 -1.15 -17.66 1.86
N THR A 122 -0.55 -18.14 0.78
CA THR A 122 -0.98 -17.83 -0.59
C THR A 122 -2.30 -18.49 -0.98
N LEU A 123 -2.70 -19.55 -0.31
CA LEU A 123 -3.89 -20.33 -0.60
C LEU A 123 -5.08 -19.94 0.29
N THR A 124 -4.83 -19.77 1.59
CA THR A 124 -5.89 -19.46 2.56
C THR A 124 -6.04 -17.97 2.83
N GLY A 125 -4.98 -17.18 2.60
CA GLY A 125 -4.93 -15.76 2.94
C GLY A 125 -4.72 -15.51 4.44
N ASP A 126 -4.40 -16.53 5.23
CA ASP A 126 -4.16 -16.41 6.66
C ASP A 126 -2.82 -15.72 6.94
N PHE A 127 -2.81 -14.89 7.99
CA PHE A 127 -1.59 -14.26 8.45
C PHE A 127 -0.64 -15.29 9.06
N ILE A 128 0.60 -15.35 8.60
CA ILE A 128 1.64 -16.26 9.09
C ILE A 128 2.52 -15.56 10.11
N LYS A 129 3.10 -14.40 9.74
CA LYS A 129 4.08 -13.67 10.57
C LYS A 129 4.26 -12.24 10.14
N GLY A 130 4.71 -11.40 11.09
CA GLY A 130 5.25 -10.08 10.82
C GLY A 130 6.76 -10.07 11.01
N VAL A 131 7.49 -9.55 10.03
CA VAL A 131 8.97 -9.49 10.04
C VAL A 131 9.47 -8.14 9.52
N THR A 132 10.78 -7.93 9.58
CA THR A 132 11.42 -6.80 8.92
C THR A 132 12.28 -7.25 7.73
N HIS A 133 12.56 -6.31 6.83
CA HIS A 133 13.52 -6.47 5.74
C HIS A 133 14.53 -5.33 5.74
N GLN A 134 14.07 -4.12 6.01
CA GLN A 134 14.90 -2.90 6.04
C GLN A 134 15.03 -2.31 7.46
N GLY A 135 14.22 -2.77 8.41
CA GLY A 135 14.30 -2.32 9.80
C GLY A 135 15.40 -3.04 10.59
N TYR A 136 15.59 -2.57 11.83
CA TYR A 136 16.63 -3.11 12.71
C TYR A 136 16.36 -4.55 13.16
N ALA A 137 15.12 -4.86 13.53
CA ALA A 137 14.71 -6.19 14.00
C ALA A 137 13.21 -6.40 13.81
N ASP A 138 12.77 -7.67 13.82
CA ASP A 138 11.35 -8.02 13.62
C ASP A 138 10.42 -7.41 14.69
N ASN A 139 10.92 -7.16 15.87
CA ASN A 139 10.18 -6.54 16.96
C ASN A 139 10.36 -5.02 17.04
N SER A 140 11.13 -4.41 16.14
CA SER A 140 11.30 -2.96 16.08
C SER A 140 10.25 -2.29 15.17
N MET A 141 10.01 -0.99 15.44
CA MET A 141 9.27 -0.13 14.53
C MET A 141 10.23 0.44 13.48
N TRP A 142 9.96 0.17 12.22
CA TRP A 142 10.71 0.81 11.13
C TRP A 142 10.10 2.18 10.81
N ALA A 143 10.84 3.25 11.10
CA ALA A 143 10.34 4.63 11.08
C ALA A 143 9.70 5.02 9.73
N ARG A 144 10.34 4.67 8.59
CA ARG A 144 9.78 4.97 7.26
C ARG A 144 8.47 4.23 7.01
N GLY A 145 8.37 2.95 7.39
CA GLY A 145 7.12 2.19 7.28
C GLY A 145 6.00 2.79 8.13
N GLN A 146 6.31 3.23 9.34
CA GLN A 146 5.33 3.91 10.19
C GLN A 146 4.84 5.22 9.54
N ALA A 147 5.73 5.99 8.91
CA ALA A 147 5.35 7.19 8.16
C ALA A 147 4.46 6.86 6.95
N TRP A 148 4.75 5.78 6.22
CA TRP A 148 3.88 5.32 5.13
C TRP A 148 2.49 4.90 5.61
N ALA A 149 2.39 4.33 6.80
CA ALA A 149 1.10 4.03 7.40
C ALA A 149 0.30 5.31 7.68
N VAL A 150 0.92 6.34 8.26
CA VAL A 150 0.28 7.64 8.48
C VAL A 150 -0.21 8.25 7.17
N TYR A 151 0.66 8.28 6.15
CA TYR A 151 0.28 8.77 4.83
C TYR A 151 -0.88 7.98 4.22
N GLY A 152 -0.74 6.65 4.15
CA GLY A 152 -1.69 5.80 3.45
C GLY A 152 -3.07 5.81 4.08
N TYR A 153 -3.20 5.69 5.41
CA TYR A 153 -4.51 5.74 6.07
C TYR A 153 -5.13 7.13 6.03
N THR A 154 -4.34 8.19 6.01
CA THR A 154 -4.85 9.54 5.77
C THR A 154 -5.49 9.64 4.36
N VAL A 155 -4.84 9.07 3.36
CA VAL A 155 -5.39 8.97 2.00
C VAL A 155 -6.67 8.13 1.98
N VAL A 156 -6.65 6.94 2.58
CA VAL A 156 -7.83 6.06 2.60
C VAL A 156 -9.01 6.77 3.25
N TYR A 157 -8.81 7.44 4.40
CA TYR A 157 -9.86 8.26 5.01
C TYR A 157 -10.33 9.40 4.10
N ARG A 158 -9.42 10.11 3.46
CA ARG A 158 -9.76 11.19 2.52
C ARG A 158 -10.68 10.70 1.40
N GLU A 159 -10.41 9.51 0.88
CA GLU A 159 -11.11 8.94 -0.28
C GLU A 159 -12.44 8.26 0.07
N THR A 160 -12.51 7.61 1.25
CA THR A 160 -13.67 6.81 1.68
C THR A 160 -14.60 7.55 2.65
N LYS A 161 -14.07 8.50 3.43
CA LYS A 161 -14.75 9.16 4.56
C LYS A 161 -15.16 8.20 5.69
N ASP A 162 -14.61 7.00 5.73
CA ASP A 162 -14.85 6.04 6.80
C ASP A 162 -14.00 6.39 8.04
N CYS A 163 -14.69 6.77 9.12
CA CYS A 163 -14.05 7.22 10.36
C CYS A 163 -13.18 6.14 11.02
N ARG A 164 -13.36 4.85 10.70
CA ARG A 164 -12.47 3.79 11.20
C ARG A 164 -11.01 4.06 10.85
N TYR A 165 -10.75 4.55 9.63
CA TYR A 165 -9.39 4.88 9.19
C TYR A 165 -8.85 6.13 9.87
N LEU A 166 -9.70 7.13 10.15
CA LEU A 166 -9.30 8.32 10.88
C LEU A 166 -8.90 7.99 12.31
N ASP A 167 -9.76 7.26 13.04
CA ASP A 167 -9.51 6.84 14.42
C ASP A 167 -8.24 5.99 14.52
N PHE A 168 -8.01 5.16 13.51
CA PHE A 168 -6.83 4.31 13.45
C PHE A 168 -5.56 5.13 13.18
N VAL A 169 -5.57 5.99 12.17
CA VAL A 169 -4.37 6.77 11.80
C VAL A 169 -3.97 7.77 12.89
N GLN A 170 -4.92 8.30 13.66
CA GLN A 170 -4.59 9.13 14.82
C GLN A 170 -3.71 8.38 15.81
N LYS A 171 -4.07 7.16 16.18
CA LYS A 171 -3.28 6.31 17.09
C LYS A 171 -1.90 5.96 16.53
N VAL A 172 -1.84 5.63 15.23
CA VAL A 172 -0.57 5.36 14.53
C VAL A 172 0.32 6.61 14.53
N THR A 173 -0.27 7.78 14.33
CA THR A 173 0.44 9.07 14.33
C THR A 173 0.96 9.43 15.72
N ASP A 174 0.15 9.25 16.76
CA ASP A 174 0.57 9.51 18.14
C ASP A 174 1.80 8.66 18.53
N VAL A 175 1.79 7.39 18.13
CA VAL A 175 2.95 6.50 18.34
C VAL A 175 4.16 6.98 17.55
N TYR A 176 3.96 7.39 16.30
CA TYR A 176 5.04 7.92 15.45
C TYR A 176 5.68 9.16 16.09
N LEU A 177 4.86 10.15 16.46
CA LEU A 177 5.34 11.41 17.05
C LEU A 177 6.06 11.19 18.38
N LYS A 178 5.54 10.28 19.22
CA LYS A 178 6.16 9.95 20.52
C LYS A 178 7.56 9.33 20.38
N ASN A 179 7.84 8.69 19.27
CA ASN A 179 9.10 7.99 19.01
C ASN A 179 10.06 8.78 18.10
N LEU A 180 9.73 10.03 17.73
CA LEU A 180 10.68 10.88 17.03
C LEU A 180 11.87 11.23 17.94
N PRO A 181 13.11 11.26 17.42
CA PRO A 181 14.24 11.75 18.17
C PRO A 181 14.07 13.25 18.48
N GLU A 182 14.64 13.67 19.62
CA GLU A 182 14.71 15.08 20.01
C GLU A 182 15.59 15.91 19.06
#